data_b358aedcced837fe3b35cf0ba171c26c
#
_entry.id   b358aedcced837fe3b35cf0ba171c26c
#
_cell.length_a   1.000
_cell.length_b   1.000
_cell.length_c   1.000
_cell.angle_alpha   90.00
_cell.angle_beta   90.00
_cell.angle_gamma   90.00
#
_symmetry.space_group_name_H-M   'P 1'
#
loop_
_entity.id
_entity.type
_entity.pdbx_description
1 polymer ?
#
loop_
_entity_poly.entity_id
_entity_poly.type
_entity_poly.pdbx_seq_one_letter_code
_entity_poly.pdbx_strand_id
1 'polypeptide(L)'
;MKILEKSIFKVVIDSAPLISIDILLKKDNKLLLGRRMNKPAKNYFFSPGGRIHKNETIKNALMRIAKKELNINLLNQPKFIGTYEHFYPDSIYKNISTHYINLAYEYHINEPLNLPNEEHDEYKWFSINELMSDNKVHKYVKNYFRSQI
;
A
#
# COMPACT_ATOMS: atom_id res chain seq x y z
N MET A 1 -8.60 -16.78 -8.63
CA MET A 1 -8.39 -16.06 -7.34
C MET A 1 -9.67 -16.14 -6.53
N LYS A 2 -9.60 -16.67 -5.31
CA LYS A 2 -10.78 -16.78 -4.43
C LYS A 2 -10.88 -15.52 -3.54
N ILE A 3 -11.91 -14.72 -3.76
CA ILE A 3 -12.26 -13.65 -2.83
C ILE A 3 -12.94 -14.29 -1.62
N LEU A 4 -12.40 -14.04 -0.42
CA LEU A 4 -12.97 -14.57 0.81
C LEU A 4 -14.29 -13.87 1.14
N GLU A 5 -15.26 -14.64 1.62
CA GLU A 5 -16.47 -14.07 2.22
C GLU A 5 -16.09 -13.20 3.44
N LYS A 6 -16.89 -12.17 3.71
CA LYS A 6 -16.62 -11.21 4.78
C LYS A 6 -16.45 -11.86 6.16
N SER A 7 -17.25 -12.88 6.46
CA SER A 7 -17.18 -13.63 7.71
C SER A 7 -15.86 -14.40 7.87
N ILE A 8 -15.40 -15.04 6.80
CA ILE A 8 -14.13 -15.76 6.77
C ILE A 8 -12.97 -14.77 6.83
N PHE A 9 -13.04 -13.67 6.09
CA PHE A 9 -11.99 -12.64 6.11
C PHE A 9 -11.82 -12.01 7.49
N LYS A 10 -12.93 -11.79 8.21
CA LYS A 10 -12.91 -11.33 9.61
C LYS A 10 -12.09 -12.26 10.50
N VAL A 11 -12.31 -13.57 10.41
CA VAL A 11 -11.56 -14.57 11.18
C VAL A 11 -10.08 -14.55 10.80
N VAL A 12 -9.75 -14.40 9.53
CA VAL A 12 -8.35 -14.32 9.07
C VAL A 12 -7.64 -13.11 9.65
N ILE A 13 -8.26 -11.92 9.60
CA ILE A 13 -7.69 -10.69 10.16
C ILE A 13 -7.48 -10.82 11.67
N ASP A 14 -8.43 -11.41 12.38
CA ASP A 14 -8.38 -11.57 13.84
C ASP A 14 -7.35 -12.63 14.30
N SER A 15 -7.00 -13.56 13.42
CA SER A 15 -6.24 -14.76 13.80
C SER A 15 -4.81 -14.80 13.27
N ALA A 16 -4.47 -14.01 12.25
CA ALA A 16 -3.17 -14.09 11.60
C ALA A 16 -2.73 -12.76 10.98
N PRO A 17 -1.42 -12.51 10.89
CA PRO A 17 -0.95 -11.40 10.09
C PRO A 17 -1.27 -11.63 8.61
N LEU A 18 -1.57 -10.53 7.91
CA LEU A 18 -1.74 -10.50 6.47
C LEU A 18 -0.42 -10.12 5.80
N ILE A 19 -0.21 -10.58 4.57
CA ILE A 19 0.94 -10.16 3.77
C ILE A 19 0.44 -9.18 2.70
N SER A 20 1.08 -8.00 2.64
CA SER A 20 0.76 -6.95 1.67
C SER A 20 1.98 -6.48 0.90
N ILE A 21 1.73 -5.84 -0.21
CA ILE A 21 2.73 -5.14 -1.01
C ILE A 21 2.34 -3.66 -1.05
N ASP A 22 3.31 -2.78 -0.82
CA ASP A 22 3.20 -1.36 -1.13
C ASP A 22 4.08 -1.04 -2.34
N ILE A 23 3.54 -0.26 -3.27
CA ILE A 23 4.24 0.22 -4.45
C ILE A 23 4.63 1.68 -4.23
N LEU A 24 5.93 1.93 -4.07
CA LEU A 24 6.50 3.26 -3.96
C LEU A 24 6.69 3.80 -5.38
N LEU A 25 5.62 4.38 -5.94
CA LEU A 25 5.62 4.89 -7.31
C LEU A 25 6.30 6.26 -7.35
N LYS A 26 7.39 6.35 -8.08
CA LYS A 26 8.20 7.56 -8.22
C LYS A 26 8.16 8.15 -9.62
N LYS A 27 8.13 9.47 -9.68
CA LYS A 27 8.29 10.30 -10.87
C LYS A 27 8.92 11.63 -10.48
N ASP A 28 9.96 12.06 -11.19
CA ASP A 28 10.64 13.36 -10.96
C ASP A 28 11.05 13.55 -9.47
N ASN A 29 11.61 12.52 -8.85
CA ASN A 29 12.00 12.48 -7.43
C ASN A 29 10.86 12.72 -6.43
N LYS A 30 9.61 12.53 -6.87
CA LYS A 30 8.42 12.59 -6.02
C LYS A 30 7.77 11.21 -5.91
N LEU A 31 7.12 10.99 -4.78
CA LEU A 31 6.36 9.77 -4.48
C LEU A 31 4.86 10.06 -4.59
N LEU A 32 4.13 9.18 -5.28
CA LEU A 32 2.67 9.23 -5.32
C LEU A 32 2.07 8.62 -4.07
N LEU A 33 1.24 9.39 -3.38
CA LEU A 33 0.42 8.90 -2.28
C LEU A 33 -1.06 9.17 -2.55
N GLY A 34 -1.92 8.27 -2.08
CA GLY A 34 -3.37 8.43 -2.10
C GLY A 34 -3.92 8.58 -0.69
N ARG A 35 -4.94 9.44 -0.52
CA ARG A 35 -5.65 9.55 0.76
C ARG A 35 -6.66 8.42 0.90
N ARG A 36 -6.50 7.60 1.92
CA ARG A 36 -7.33 6.41 2.16
C ARG A 36 -8.73 6.78 2.62
N MET A 37 -9.74 6.14 2.02
CA MET A 37 -11.15 6.27 2.40
C MET A 37 -11.57 5.24 3.46
N ASN A 38 -10.84 4.12 3.60
CA ASN A 38 -11.18 3.00 4.46
C ASN A 38 -10.15 2.76 5.56
N LYS A 39 -10.58 2.13 6.66
CA LYS A 39 -9.68 1.62 7.70
C LYS A 39 -8.90 0.38 7.22
N PRO A 40 -7.67 0.13 7.70
CA PRO A 40 -6.92 1.01 8.60
C PRO A 40 -6.34 2.23 7.89
N ALA A 41 -5.79 3.17 8.67
CA ALA A 41 -5.18 4.42 8.17
C ALA A 41 -6.12 5.33 7.38
N LYS A 42 -7.42 5.30 7.68
CA LYS A 42 -8.42 6.20 7.06
C LYS A 42 -8.01 7.67 7.21
N ASN A 43 -8.20 8.45 6.14
CA ASN A 43 -7.86 9.88 6.02
C ASN A 43 -6.37 10.22 5.97
N TYR A 44 -5.47 9.24 6.06
CA TYR A 44 -4.05 9.44 5.84
C TYR A 44 -3.67 9.24 4.37
N PHE A 45 -2.67 9.97 3.92
CA PHE A 45 -1.94 9.66 2.70
C PHE A 45 -1.08 8.42 2.91
N PHE A 46 -1.21 7.47 2.00
CA PHE A 46 -0.51 6.20 2.03
C PHE A 46 -0.07 5.77 0.64
N SER A 47 0.94 4.91 0.55
CA SER A 47 1.36 4.31 -0.71
C SER A 47 0.28 3.38 -1.25
N PRO A 48 0.06 3.36 -2.57
CA PRO A 48 -0.77 2.35 -3.20
C PRO A 48 -0.25 0.95 -2.89
N GLY A 49 -1.17 0.03 -2.61
CA GLY A 49 -0.79 -1.30 -2.24
C GLY A 49 -1.96 -2.26 -2.14
N GLY A 50 -1.68 -3.47 -1.75
CA GLY A 50 -2.71 -4.48 -1.58
C GLY A 50 -2.17 -5.79 -1.02
N ARG A 51 -3.10 -6.61 -0.59
CA ARG A 51 -2.82 -7.91 0.01
C ARG A 51 -2.41 -8.93 -1.04
N ILE A 52 -1.45 -9.80 -0.70
CA ILE A 52 -1.17 -11.01 -1.48
C ILE A 52 -2.25 -12.03 -1.18
N HIS A 53 -2.79 -12.66 -2.21
CA HIS A 53 -3.79 -13.72 -2.06
C HIS A 53 -3.13 -15.09 -1.91
N LYS A 54 -3.85 -16.03 -1.27
CA LYS A 54 -3.37 -17.41 -1.15
C LYS A 54 -3.09 -18.00 -2.54
N ASN A 55 -1.94 -18.66 -2.67
CA ASN A 55 -1.44 -19.26 -3.91
C ASN A 55 -1.11 -18.25 -5.03
N GLU A 56 -0.99 -16.98 -4.72
CA GLU A 56 -0.54 -15.93 -5.63
C GLU A 56 0.96 -15.70 -5.47
N THR A 57 1.69 -15.66 -6.58
CA THR A 57 3.12 -15.28 -6.53
C THR A 57 3.26 -13.78 -6.28
N ILE A 58 4.37 -13.36 -5.69
CA ILE A 58 4.68 -11.92 -5.49
C ILE A 58 4.64 -11.18 -6.83
N LYS A 59 5.15 -11.77 -7.90
CA LYS A 59 5.12 -11.18 -9.24
C LYS A 59 3.69 -10.90 -9.72
N ASN A 60 2.79 -11.89 -9.58
CA ASN A 60 1.40 -11.74 -9.99
C ASN A 60 0.66 -10.72 -9.10
N ALA A 61 0.93 -10.72 -7.80
CA ALA A 61 0.38 -9.72 -6.88
C ALA A 61 0.82 -8.31 -7.25
N LEU A 62 2.10 -8.07 -7.55
CA LEU A 62 2.62 -6.78 -8.02
C LEU A 62 1.90 -6.31 -9.28
N MET A 63 1.75 -7.17 -10.28
CA MET A 63 1.06 -6.83 -11.54
C MET A 63 -0.41 -6.49 -11.29
N ARG A 64 -1.10 -7.29 -10.50
CA ARG A 64 -2.51 -7.08 -10.16
C ARG A 64 -2.72 -5.79 -9.37
N ILE A 65 -1.89 -5.55 -8.34
CA ILE A 65 -1.97 -4.35 -7.51
C ILE A 65 -1.66 -3.11 -8.33
N ALA A 66 -0.60 -3.12 -9.13
CA ALA A 66 -0.26 -1.99 -10.00
C ALA A 66 -1.39 -1.67 -10.98
N LYS A 67 -2.03 -2.67 -11.56
CA LYS A 67 -3.17 -2.47 -12.45
C LYS A 67 -4.39 -1.94 -11.72
N LYS A 68 -4.74 -2.53 -10.57
CA LYS A 68 -5.92 -2.14 -9.80
C LYS A 68 -5.77 -0.74 -9.16
N GLU A 69 -4.65 -0.50 -8.50
CA GLU A 69 -4.44 0.70 -7.67
C GLU A 69 -3.93 1.92 -8.45
N LEU A 70 -3.23 1.70 -9.56
CA LEU A 70 -2.54 2.74 -10.31
C LEU A 70 -2.94 2.78 -11.79
N ASN A 71 -3.68 1.77 -12.26
CA ASN A 71 -4.04 1.58 -13.67
C ASN A 71 -2.82 1.54 -14.61
N ILE A 72 -1.71 0.98 -14.13
CA ILE A 72 -0.49 0.80 -14.91
C ILE A 72 -0.17 -0.68 -15.15
N ASN A 73 0.56 -0.94 -16.23
CA ASN A 73 1.20 -2.21 -16.49
C ASN A 73 2.70 -2.09 -16.17
N LEU A 74 3.22 -3.01 -15.36
CA LEU A 74 4.64 -3.02 -15.02
C LEU A 74 5.44 -3.55 -16.21
N LEU A 75 6.29 -2.72 -16.79
CA LEU A 75 7.16 -3.08 -17.92
C LEU A 75 8.47 -3.73 -17.45
N ASN A 76 8.92 -3.36 -16.25
CA ASN A 76 10.12 -3.86 -15.60
C ASN A 76 9.79 -4.37 -14.21
N GLN A 77 10.67 -5.17 -13.64
CA GLN A 77 10.52 -5.65 -12.27
C GLN A 77 10.74 -4.50 -11.29
N PRO A 78 9.79 -4.21 -10.38
CA PRO A 78 10.00 -3.25 -9.30
C PRO A 78 11.17 -3.67 -8.40
N LYS A 79 11.87 -2.68 -7.86
CA LYS A 79 12.98 -2.90 -6.93
C LYS A 79 12.45 -3.19 -5.54
N PHE A 80 12.83 -4.33 -4.97
CA PHE A 80 12.52 -4.64 -3.57
C PHE A 80 13.30 -3.71 -2.63
N ILE A 81 12.60 -3.05 -1.70
CA ILE A 81 13.18 -2.11 -0.73
C ILE A 81 13.37 -2.77 0.63
N GLY A 82 12.40 -3.55 1.08
CA GLY A 82 12.48 -4.21 2.38
C GLY A 82 11.15 -4.77 2.84
N THR A 83 11.21 -5.43 4.00
CA THR A 83 10.05 -5.95 4.72
C THR A 83 9.79 -5.08 5.94
N TYR A 84 8.53 -4.73 6.16
CA TYR A 84 8.10 -3.83 7.23
C TYR A 84 6.91 -4.43 7.99
N GLU A 85 6.81 -4.10 9.27
CA GLU A 85 5.69 -4.52 10.11
C GLU A 85 4.73 -3.34 10.30
N HIS A 86 3.45 -3.57 10.00
CA HIS A 86 2.39 -2.58 10.18
C HIS A 86 1.37 -3.09 11.20
N PHE A 87 1.29 -2.44 12.34
CA PHE A 87 0.33 -2.72 13.40
C PHE A 87 -0.69 -1.59 13.48
N TYR A 88 -1.95 -1.91 13.22
CA TYR A 88 -3.05 -0.96 13.33
C TYR A 88 -4.00 -1.39 14.45
N PRO A 89 -4.44 -0.44 15.32
CA PRO A 89 -5.38 -0.77 16.40
C PRO A 89 -6.79 -1.08 15.90
N ASP A 90 -7.08 -0.80 14.63
CA ASP A 90 -8.39 -0.93 14.02
C ASP A 90 -8.37 -1.77 12.72
N SER A 91 -9.57 -2.05 12.23
CA SER A 91 -9.83 -2.63 10.92
C SER A 91 -11.19 -2.16 10.40
N ILE A 92 -11.63 -2.73 9.26
CA ILE A 92 -13.01 -2.56 8.78
C ILE A 92 -14.05 -3.25 9.69
N TYR A 93 -13.59 -4.10 10.61
CA TYR A 93 -14.45 -4.79 11.58
C TYR A 93 -14.29 -4.18 12.97
N LYS A 94 -15.41 -4.07 13.69
CA LYS A 94 -15.41 -3.52 15.05
C LYS A 94 -14.59 -4.40 16.01
N ASN A 95 -13.76 -3.76 16.85
CA ASN A 95 -12.94 -4.41 17.87
C ASN A 95 -11.93 -5.46 17.36
N ILE A 96 -11.48 -5.32 16.11
CA ILE A 96 -10.46 -6.17 15.53
C ILE A 96 -9.33 -5.29 15.03
N SER A 97 -8.11 -5.59 15.47
CA SER A 97 -6.88 -4.96 14.98
C SER A 97 -6.46 -5.54 13.62
N THR A 98 -5.54 -4.88 12.95
CA THR A 98 -4.94 -5.36 11.71
C THR A 98 -3.42 -5.45 11.86
N HIS A 99 -2.85 -6.58 11.47
CA HIS A 99 -1.40 -6.79 11.42
C HIS A 99 -0.98 -7.16 10.00
N TYR A 100 -0.08 -6.37 9.41
CA TYR A 100 0.50 -6.67 8.10
C TYR A 100 2.00 -6.90 8.20
N ILE A 101 2.47 -7.92 7.50
CA ILE A 101 3.87 -7.99 7.03
C ILE A 101 3.86 -7.41 5.63
N ASN A 102 4.47 -6.25 5.48
CA ASN A 102 4.44 -5.47 4.24
C ASN A 102 5.76 -5.58 3.47
N LEU A 103 5.65 -5.85 2.19
CA LEU A 103 6.76 -5.88 1.25
C LEU A 103 6.75 -4.60 0.43
N ALA A 104 7.74 -3.74 0.61
CA ALA A 104 7.84 -2.48 -0.12
C ALA A 104 8.65 -2.65 -1.41
N TYR A 105 8.10 -2.14 -2.52
CA TYR A 105 8.72 -2.15 -3.84
C TYR A 105 8.70 -0.76 -4.44
N GLU A 106 9.83 -0.33 -5.00
CA GLU A 106 9.97 0.93 -5.72
C GLU A 106 9.81 0.72 -7.22
N TYR A 107 9.06 1.59 -7.87
CA TYR A 107 8.86 1.60 -9.31
C TYR A 107 8.87 3.03 -9.86
N HIS A 108 9.57 3.25 -10.97
CA HIS A 108 9.70 4.57 -11.60
C HIS A 108 8.90 4.63 -12.89
N ILE A 109 8.20 5.75 -13.09
CA ILE A 109 7.47 6.06 -14.31
C ILE A 109 7.82 7.45 -14.82
N ASN A 110 7.59 7.68 -16.12
CA ASN A 110 7.72 8.98 -16.76
C ASN A 110 6.40 9.44 -17.39
N GLU A 111 5.46 8.52 -17.62
CA GLU A 111 4.18 8.80 -18.27
C GLU A 111 3.17 9.45 -17.29
N PRO A 112 2.19 10.19 -17.82
CA PRO A 112 1.02 10.62 -17.06
C PRO A 112 0.21 9.40 -16.58
N LEU A 113 -0.44 9.55 -15.42
CA LEU A 113 -1.30 8.50 -14.84
C LEU A 113 -2.78 8.83 -15.06
N ASN A 114 -3.57 7.77 -15.27
CA ASN A 114 -5.02 7.81 -15.18
C ASN A 114 -5.45 6.99 -13.96
N LEU A 115 -5.43 7.63 -12.79
CA LEU A 115 -5.61 6.97 -11.50
C LEU A 115 -7.08 6.64 -11.23
N PRO A 116 -7.37 5.45 -10.67
CA PRO A 116 -8.70 5.11 -10.18
C PRO A 116 -9.02 5.88 -8.89
N ASN A 117 -10.29 6.08 -8.58
CA ASN A 117 -10.77 6.80 -7.39
C ASN A 117 -11.66 5.95 -6.47
N GLU A 118 -11.56 4.64 -6.55
CA GLU A 118 -12.40 3.71 -5.79
C GLU A 118 -12.01 3.61 -4.31
N GLU A 119 -10.70 3.60 -4.02
CA GLU A 119 -10.16 3.43 -2.65
C GLU A 119 -9.51 4.70 -2.09
N HIS A 120 -9.19 5.65 -2.95
CA HIS A 120 -8.58 6.93 -2.60
C HIS A 120 -9.40 8.07 -3.20
N ASP A 121 -9.66 9.11 -2.41
CA ASP A 121 -10.42 10.30 -2.84
C ASP A 121 -9.52 11.44 -3.31
N GLU A 122 -8.22 11.36 -3.05
CA GLU A 122 -7.22 12.34 -3.42
C GLU A 122 -5.87 11.67 -3.66
N TYR A 123 -5.16 12.06 -4.70
CA TYR A 123 -3.77 11.67 -4.97
C TYR A 123 -2.88 12.89 -5.01
N LYS A 124 -1.68 12.76 -4.43
CA LYS A 124 -0.69 13.85 -4.43
C LYS A 124 0.72 13.30 -4.61
N TRP A 125 1.52 14.02 -5.38
CA TRP A 125 2.95 13.80 -5.51
C TRP A 125 3.69 14.56 -4.41
N PHE A 126 4.45 13.85 -3.59
CA PHE A 126 5.24 14.41 -2.50
C PHE A 126 6.72 14.31 -2.80
N SER A 127 7.48 15.38 -2.58
CA SER A 127 8.91 15.23 -2.38
C SER A 127 9.16 14.49 -1.05
N ILE A 128 10.35 13.91 -0.86
CA ILE A 128 10.67 13.21 0.39
C ILE A 128 10.60 14.17 1.59
N ASN A 129 11.08 15.40 1.44
CA ASN A 129 11.00 16.40 2.51
C ASN A 129 9.55 16.75 2.87
N GLU A 130 8.67 16.95 1.88
CA GLU A 130 7.26 17.22 2.09
C GLU A 130 6.58 16.06 2.84
N LEU A 131 6.74 14.82 2.38
CA LEU A 131 6.10 13.68 3.03
C LEU A 131 6.60 13.44 4.46
N MET A 132 7.88 13.69 4.73
CA MET A 132 8.45 13.51 6.07
C MET A 132 7.92 14.52 7.08
N SER A 133 7.59 15.74 6.63
CA SER A 133 7.08 16.84 7.50
C SER A 133 5.55 16.90 7.57
N ASP A 134 4.83 16.32 6.63
CA ASP A 134 3.37 16.38 6.58
C ASP A 134 2.75 15.38 7.58
N ASN A 135 1.96 15.89 8.55
CA ASN A 135 1.29 15.04 9.54
C ASN A 135 0.11 14.21 8.97
N LYS A 136 -0.35 14.52 7.76
CA LYS A 136 -1.37 13.74 7.05
C LYS A 136 -0.78 12.52 6.34
N VAL A 137 0.54 12.45 6.20
CA VAL A 137 1.23 11.26 5.69
C VAL A 137 1.43 10.26 6.82
N HIS A 138 1.00 9.02 6.62
CA HIS A 138 1.08 7.99 7.66
C HIS A 138 2.52 7.65 8.03
N LYS A 139 2.77 7.38 9.31
CA LYS A 139 4.11 7.04 9.85
C LYS A 139 4.77 5.86 9.12
N TYR A 140 3.99 4.88 8.66
CA TYR A 140 4.53 3.71 7.96
C TYR A 140 5.06 4.04 6.57
N VAL A 141 4.51 5.04 5.87
CA VAL A 141 5.10 5.58 4.64
C VAL A 141 6.43 6.24 4.92
N LYS A 142 6.49 7.05 5.98
CA LYS A 142 7.74 7.73 6.40
C LYS A 142 8.84 6.73 6.74
N ASN A 143 8.50 5.58 7.30
CA ASN A 143 9.46 4.55 7.67
C ASN A 143 10.23 3.97 6.47
N TYR A 144 9.66 3.99 5.26
CA TYR A 144 10.39 3.57 4.05
C TYR A 144 11.60 4.45 3.72
N PHE A 145 11.63 5.67 4.23
CA PHE A 145 12.67 6.67 3.96
C PHE A 145 13.56 6.98 5.17
N ARG A 146 13.35 6.29 6.27
CA ARG A 146 14.23 6.37 7.44
C ARG A 146 15.32 5.33 7.31
N SER A 147 16.58 5.69 7.72
CA SER A 147 17.64 4.71 7.84
C SER A 147 17.19 3.61 8.81
N GLN A 148 17.23 2.37 8.34
CA GLN A 148 17.06 1.22 9.23
C GLN A 148 18.32 1.09 10.06
N ILE A 149 18.16 1.08 11.39
CA ILE A 149 19.24 0.81 12.33
C ILE A 149 19.37 -0.71 12.50
#